data_d6f9445eb40c80be7a295f863b28ee2a
#
_entry.id   d6f9445eb40c80be7a295f863b28ee2a
#
_cell.length_a   1.000
_cell.length_b   1.000
_cell.length_c   1.000
_cell.angle_alpha   90.00
_cell.angle_beta   90.00
_cell.angle_gamma   90.00
#
_symmetry.space_group_name_H-M   'P 1'
#
loop_
_entity.id
_entity.type
_entity.pdbx_description
1 polymer ?
#
loop_
_entity_poly.entity_id
_entity_poly.type
_entity_poly.pdbx_seq_one_letter_code
_entity_poly.pdbx_strand_id
1 'polypeptide(L)'
;MLNTHTRNARPIPILVYHQIAEAPPKGSPFRSLYVAPDAFARQMSFLKLLGYTGLSMGDLLPYLNGQKKGKVVGITFDDGYQNNIANALPVLTKQQFSSTCYAVSGLLGQTNSWDKHLGIAQAQLMTAADVRQWVANGQEIGSHTHRHLDLLSADDTICRADIALGKTSLEAVAGQSVDHFCFPYGRYEPKHAVMVREAGFSTSTTTQRSRCHAQTDLVQLPRVPVLRSTTLPVFWLKIATAYEDRRKK
;
A
#
# COMPACT_ATOMS: atom_id res chain seq x y z
N MET A 1 -30.85 21.11 2.01
CA MET A 1 -31.09 20.03 2.97
C MET A 1 -29.73 19.37 3.22
N LEU A 2 -29.10 19.65 4.35
CA LEU A 2 -27.80 19.08 4.75
C LEU A 2 -28.01 17.60 5.11
N ASN A 3 -27.33 16.75 4.39
CA ASN A 3 -27.43 15.29 4.48
C ASN A 3 -26.86 14.82 5.83
N THR A 4 -27.71 14.54 6.82
CA THR A 4 -27.38 14.16 8.20
C THR A 4 -26.91 12.69 8.36
N HIS A 5 -26.57 11.99 7.26
CA HIS A 5 -26.28 10.55 7.28
C HIS A 5 -24.80 10.16 7.45
N THR A 6 -23.87 11.12 7.63
CA THR A 6 -22.43 10.81 7.66
C THR A 6 -21.82 10.65 9.06
N ARG A 7 -22.60 10.74 10.14
CA ARG A 7 -22.04 10.82 11.52
C ARG A 7 -21.56 9.51 12.17
N ASN A 8 -21.72 8.31 11.53
CA ASN A 8 -21.37 7.03 12.18
C ASN A 8 -20.68 6.01 11.26
N ALA A 9 -19.99 6.42 10.19
CA ALA A 9 -19.18 5.49 9.43
C ALA A 9 -17.96 5.06 10.26
N ARG A 10 -17.78 3.74 10.46
CA ARG A 10 -16.62 3.19 11.17
C ARG A 10 -15.35 3.56 10.40
N PRO A 11 -14.30 4.11 11.05
CA PRO A 11 -13.03 4.38 10.39
C PRO A 11 -12.45 3.11 9.76
N ILE A 12 -11.92 3.23 8.55
CA ILE A 12 -11.40 2.11 7.76
C ILE A 12 -9.87 2.10 7.85
N PRO A 13 -9.26 1.03 8.39
CA PRO A 13 -7.80 0.89 8.37
C PRO A 13 -7.32 0.49 6.96
N ILE A 14 -6.23 1.09 6.49
CA ILE A 14 -5.47 0.64 5.32
C ILE A 14 -4.11 0.19 5.82
N LEU A 15 -3.85 -1.12 5.76
CA LEU A 15 -2.60 -1.70 6.22
C LEU A 15 -1.49 -1.45 5.21
N VAL A 16 -0.30 -1.11 5.67
CA VAL A 16 0.89 -1.06 4.83
C VAL A 16 1.91 -2.09 5.30
N TYR A 17 2.31 -2.93 4.36
CA TYR A 17 3.44 -3.87 4.41
C TYR A 17 4.48 -3.47 3.35
N HIS A 18 5.69 -4.05 3.44
CA HIS A 18 6.69 -3.96 2.39
C HIS A 18 7.12 -5.37 1.98
N GLN A 19 7.87 -6.06 2.82
CA GLN A 19 8.38 -7.38 2.53
C GLN A 19 7.76 -8.45 3.43
N ILE A 20 7.18 -9.47 2.84
CA ILE A 20 6.76 -10.68 3.56
C ILE A 20 7.89 -11.71 3.41
N ALA A 21 8.85 -11.61 4.31
CA ALA A 21 10.08 -12.43 4.28
C ALA A 21 10.72 -12.48 5.67
N GLU A 22 11.66 -13.42 5.83
CA GLU A 22 12.54 -13.41 6.99
C GLU A 22 13.42 -12.16 7.00
N ALA A 23 13.54 -11.56 8.17
CA ALA A 23 14.25 -10.30 8.30
C ALA A 23 15.77 -10.51 8.25
N PRO A 24 16.52 -9.56 7.64
CA PRO A 24 17.98 -9.58 7.63
C PRO A 24 18.56 -9.55 9.08
N PRO A 25 19.88 -9.73 9.27
CA PRO A 25 20.51 -9.72 10.58
C PRO A 25 20.14 -8.51 11.45
N LYS A 26 20.21 -8.68 12.78
CA LYS A 26 19.95 -7.58 13.72
C LYS A 26 20.93 -6.42 13.44
N GLY A 27 20.41 -5.19 13.43
CA GLY A 27 21.19 -4.00 13.10
C GLY A 27 21.09 -3.57 11.65
N SER A 28 20.56 -4.41 10.75
CA SER A 28 20.37 -4.01 9.34
C SER A 28 19.36 -2.84 9.23
N PRO A 29 19.63 -1.85 8.37
CA PRO A 29 18.69 -0.76 8.11
C PRO A 29 17.34 -1.28 7.62
N PHE A 30 16.26 -0.60 7.99
CA PHE A 30 14.87 -0.93 7.61
C PHE A 30 14.41 -2.36 7.89
N ARG A 31 15.14 -3.09 8.75
CA ARG A 31 14.76 -4.44 9.20
C ARG A 31 13.33 -4.52 9.75
N SER A 32 12.79 -3.42 10.26
CA SER A 32 11.43 -3.33 10.78
C SER A 32 10.35 -3.51 9.71
N LEU A 33 10.65 -3.29 8.43
CA LEU A 33 9.73 -3.42 7.30
C LEU A 33 9.51 -4.87 6.83
N TYR A 34 10.26 -5.82 7.41
CA TYR A 34 10.10 -7.24 7.13
C TYR A 34 9.08 -7.85 8.08
N VAL A 35 8.05 -8.49 7.55
CA VAL A 35 7.10 -9.28 8.31
C VAL A 35 7.28 -10.75 7.93
N ALA A 36 7.56 -11.61 8.90
CA ALA A 36 7.75 -13.03 8.65
C ALA A 36 6.49 -13.65 8.01
N PRO A 37 6.62 -14.60 7.06
CA PRO A 37 5.49 -15.22 6.37
C PRO A 37 4.43 -15.78 7.31
N ASP A 38 4.85 -16.47 8.36
CA ASP A 38 3.95 -17.00 9.38
C ASP A 38 3.21 -15.93 10.16
N ALA A 39 3.85 -14.78 10.43
CA ALA A 39 3.21 -13.67 11.11
C ALA A 39 2.13 -13.04 10.21
N PHE A 40 2.44 -12.86 8.92
CA PHE A 40 1.47 -12.40 7.93
C PHE A 40 0.27 -13.36 7.82
N ALA A 41 0.52 -14.66 7.69
CA ALA A 41 -0.54 -15.67 7.62
C ALA A 41 -1.45 -15.65 8.85
N ARG A 42 -0.86 -15.53 10.07
CA ARG A 42 -1.64 -15.38 11.31
C ARG A 42 -2.45 -14.08 11.33
N GLN A 43 -1.90 -12.95 10.86
CA GLN A 43 -2.60 -11.67 10.79
C GLN A 43 -3.80 -11.74 9.84
N MET A 44 -3.65 -12.32 8.64
CA MET A 44 -4.75 -12.48 7.67
C MET A 44 -5.84 -13.43 8.20
N SER A 45 -5.45 -14.55 8.80
CA SER A 45 -6.40 -15.46 9.46
C SER A 45 -7.15 -14.80 10.62
N PHE A 46 -6.46 -13.95 11.38
CA PHE A 46 -7.06 -13.19 12.46
C PHE A 46 -8.06 -12.14 11.97
N LEU A 47 -7.77 -11.46 10.86
CA LEU A 47 -8.75 -10.57 10.19
C LEU A 47 -10.01 -11.32 9.82
N LYS A 48 -9.88 -12.50 9.18
CA LYS A 48 -11.01 -13.35 8.79
C LYS A 48 -11.84 -13.78 10.00
N LEU A 49 -11.15 -14.25 11.06
CA LEU A 49 -11.79 -14.65 12.33
C LEU A 49 -12.60 -13.51 12.97
N LEU A 50 -12.07 -12.28 12.88
CA LEU A 50 -12.77 -11.09 13.38
C LEU A 50 -13.88 -10.60 12.44
N GLY A 51 -14.13 -11.26 11.31
CA GLY A 51 -15.15 -10.90 10.32
C GLY A 51 -14.76 -9.70 9.45
N TYR A 52 -13.47 -9.39 9.29
CA TYR A 52 -13.01 -8.42 8.30
C TYR A 52 -12.90 -9.06 6.92
N THR A 53 -13.16 -8.27 5.88
CA THR A 53 -12.78 -8.57 4.50
C THR A 53 -11.58 -7.71 4.13
N GLY A 54 -10.48 -8.35 3.72
CA GLY A 54 -9.30 -7.67 3.17
C GLY A 54 -9.52 -7.29 1.72
N LEU A 55 -9.28 -6.02 1.38
CA LEU A 55 -9.62 -5.45 0.07
C LEU A 55 -8.42 -4.71 -0.53
N SER A 56 -8.30 -4.75 -1.87
CA SER A 56 -7.49 -3.83 -2.66
C SER A 56 -8.02 -2.41 -2.57
N MET A 57 -7.27 -1.44 -3.06
CA MET A 57 -7.72 -0.04 -3.02
C MET A 57 -8.93 0.19 -3.94
N GLY A 58 -8.98 -0.49 -5.10
CA GLY A 58 -10.14 -0.44 -5.99
C GLY A 58 -11.39 -1.01 -5.35
N ASP A 59 -11.29 -2.20 -4.74
CA ASP A 59 -12.40 -2.82 -4.02
C ASP A 59 -12.82 -2.02 -2.77
N LEU A 60 -11.87 -1.31 -2.14
CA LEU A 60 -12.10 -0.50 -0.95
C LEU A 60 -12.76 0.85 -1.26
N LEU A 61 -12.54 1.40 -2.45
CA LEU A 61 -12.99 2.74 -2.84
C LEU A 61 -14.50 2.98 -2.62
N PRO A 62 -15.42 2.04 -2.94
CA PRO A 62 -16.84 2.21 -2.64
C PRO A 62 -17.16 2.35 -1.14
N TYR A 63 -16.33 1.76 -0.26
CA TYR A 63 -16.48 1.91 1.19
C TYR A 63 -15.93 3.25 1.68
N LEU A 64 -14.81 3.70 1.12
CA LEU A 64 -14.23 5.01 1.43
C LEU A 64 -15.19 6.14 1.02
N ASN A 65 -15.86 5.99 -0.12
CA ASN A 65 -16.87 6.93 -0.61
C ASN A 65 -18.26 6.83 0.07
N GLY A 66 -18.42 5.89 1.03
CA GLY A 66 -19.69 5.68 1.73
C GLY A 66 -20.80 5.00 0.91
N GLN A 67 -20.49 4.53 -0.30
CA GLN A 67 -21.44 3.82 -1.19
C GLN A 67 -21.74 2.40 -0.69
N LYS A 68 -20.75 1.77 -0.03
CA LYS A 68 -20.89 0.46 0.61
C LYS A 68 -20.60 0.55 2.10
N LYS A 69 -21.15 -0.38 2.86
CA LYS A 69 -20.91 -0.54 4.29
C LYS A 69 -20.42 -1.96 4.56
N GLY A 70 -19.48 -2.11 5.50
CA GLY A 70 -18.96 -3.42 5.87
C GLY A 70 -17.80 -3.33 6.84
N LYS A 71 -17.38 -4.47 7.35
CA LYS A 71 -16.19 -4.59 8.18
C LYS A 71 -15.00 -4.93 7.29
N VAL A 72 -14.41 -3.88 6.71
CA VAL A 72 -13.37 -3.99 5.70
C VAL A 72 -12.03 -3.42 6.19
N VAL A 73 -10.96 -3.84 5.55
CA VAL A 73 -9.60 -3.35 5.75
C VAL A 73 -8.88 -3.32 4.40
N GLY A 74 -8.26 -2.20 4.06
CA GLY A 74 -7.36 -2.14 2.91
C GLY A 74 -6.06 -2.89 3.20
N ILE A 75 -5.55 -3.64 2.24
CA ILE A 75 -4.26 -4.33 2.34
C ILE A 75 -3.35 -3.79 1.24
N THR A 76 -2.23 -3.16 1.63
CA THR A 76 -1.29 -2.59 0.67
C THR A 76 0.13 -3.07 0.93
N PHE A 77 0.90 -3.23 -0.17
CA PHE A 77 2.33 -3.53 -0.15
C PHE A 77 3.05 -2.44 -0.93
N ASP A 78 4.13 -1.90 -0.40
CA ASP A 78 4.94 -0.91 -1.09
C ASP A 78 6.15 -1.57 -1.77
N ASP A 79 6.77 -0.85 -2.71
CA ASP A 79 8.01 -1.15 -3.41
C ASP A 79 7.94 -2.26 -4.48
N GLY A 80 6.93 -3.13 -4.46
CA GLY A 80 6.83 -4.21 -5.45
C GLY A 80 7.81 -5.37 -5.24
N TYR A 81 8.14 -5.73 -3.99
CA TYR A 81 9.05 -6.83 -3.70
C TYR A 81 8.53 -8.19 -4.18
N GLN A 82 9.41 -8.96 -4.85
CA GLN A 82 9.09 -10.27 -5.42
C GLN A 82 8.70 -11.30 -4.35
N ASN A 83 9.25 -11.19 -3.13
CA ASN A 83 8.90 -12.11 -2.04
C ASN A 83 7.40 -12.09 -1.67
N ASN A 84 6.66 -11.06 -2.04
CA ASN A 84 5.21 -10.99 -1.84
C ASN A 84 4.46 -11.98 -2.75
N ILE A 85 4.99 -12.31 -3.93
CA ILE A 85 4.44 -13.37 -4.81
C ILE A 85 4.52 -14.74 -4.11
N ALA A 86 5.67 -15.07 -3.55
CA ALA A 86 5.88 -16.37 -2.93
C ALA A 86 5.16 -16.52 -1.58
N ASN A 87 5.13 -15.44 -0.77
CA ASN A 87 4.76 -15.54 0.63
C ASN A 87 3.42 -14.86 0.98
N ALA A 88 3.04 -13.78 0.29
CA ALA A 88 1.76 -13.10 0.57
C ALA A 88 0.63 -13.62 -0.32
N LEU A 89 0.85 -13.78 -1.63
CA LEU A 89 -0.19 -14.16 -2.58
C LEU A 89 -0.93 -15.45 -2.21
N PRO A 90 -0.28 -16.57 -1.82
CA PRO A 90 -0.98 -17.79 -1.44
C PRO A 90 -1.88 -17.60 -0.20
N VAL A 91 -1.45 -16.76 0.73
CA VAL A 91 -2.21 -16.46 1.96
C VAL A 91 -3.44 -15.63 1.62
N LEU A 92 -3.28 -14.59 0.79
CA LEU A 92 -4.39 -13.73 0.34
C LEU A 92 -5.44 -14.55 -0.43
N THR A 93 -5.00 -15.38 -1.37
CA THR A 93 -5.88 -16.29 -2.13
C THR A 93 -6.64 -17.23 -1.21
N LYS A 94 -5.96 -17.86 -0.25
CA LYS A 94 -6.60 -18.76 0.74
C LYS A 94 -7.67 -18.05 1.58
N GLN A 95 -7.47 -16.78 1.93
CA GLN A 95 -8.42 -16.01 2.71
C GLN A 95 -9.51 -15.36 1.84
N GLN A 96 -9.40 -15.43 0.52
CA GLN A 96 -10.24 -14.70 -0.44
C GLN A 96 -10.18 -13.18 -0.19
N PHE A 97 -8.97 -12.66 0.03
CA PHE A 97 -8.68 -11.25 0.18
C PHE A 97 -8.04 -10.71 -1.08
N SER A 98 -8.40 -9.50 -1.47
CA SER A 98 -7.67 -8.71 -2.45
C SER A 98 -6.71 -7.73 -1.76
N SER A 99 -5.72 -7.25 -2.48
CA SER A 99 -4.73 -6.29 -2.00
C SER A 99 -4.17 -5.48 -3.16
N THR A 100 -3.53 -4.35 -2.86
CA THR A 100 -2.83 -3.52 -3.84
C THR A 100 -1.33 -3.56 -3.57
N CYS A 101 -0.52 -3.88 -4.58
CA CYS A 101 0.93 -3.76 -4.52
C CYS A 101 1.37 -2.53 -5.34
N TYR A 102 1.95 -1.54 -4.68
CA TYR A 102 2.53 -0.36 -5.31
C TYR A 102 3.92 -0.68 -5.83
N ALA A 103 4.05 -0.80 -7.14
CA ALA A 103 5.29 -1.20 -7.79
C ALA A 103 6.05 -0.02 -8.40
N VAL A 104 7.38 -0.10 -8.37
CA VAL A 104 8.29 0.86 -9.00
C VAL A 104 8.53 0.42 -10.45
N SER A 105 7.84 1.04 -11.40
CA SER A 105 7.72 0.53 -12.77
C SER A 105 9.04 0.42 -13.53
N GLY A 106 9.97 1.35 -13.31
CA GLY A 106 11.27 1.37 -13.99
C GLY A 106 12.29 0.36 -13.44
N LEU A 107 11.96 -0.29 -12.33
CA LEU A 107 12.85 -1.24 -11.66
C LEU A 107 12.30 -2.66 -11.61
N LEU A 108 11.27 -2.97 -12.40
CA LEU A 108 10.75 -4.32 -12.49
C LEU A 108 11.85 -5.31 -12.89
N GLY A 109 11.96 -6.42 -12.15
CA GLY A 109 12.99 -7.45 -12.34
C GLY A 109 14.39 -7.07 -11.85
N GLN A 110 14.54 -5.89 -11.24
CA GLN A 110 15.78 -5.42 -10.65
C GLN A 110 15.73 -5.52 -9.11
N THR A 111 16.55 -4.75 -8.41
CA THR A 111 16.56 -4.68 -6.94
C THR A 111 16.15 -3.28 -6.47
N ASN A 112 15.83 -3.15 -5.20
CA ASN A 112 15.54 -1.88 -4.52
C ASN A 112 16.81 -0.99 -4.41
N SER A 113 17.36 -0.59 -5.55
CA SER A 113 18.65 0.10 -5.66
C SER A 113 18.63 1.56 -5.19
N TRP A 114 17.45 2.18 -5.05
CA TRP A 114 17.30 3.60 -4.67
C TRP A 114 17.92 3.97 -3.32
N ASP A 115 17.89 3.04 -2.36
CA ASP A 115 18.44 3.26 -1.01
C ASP A 115 19.70 2.42 -0.74
N LYS A 116 20.38 1.92 -1.80
CA LYS A 116 21.61 1.11 -1.66
C LYS A 116 22.71 1.82 -0.86
N HIS A 117 22.80 3.14 -1.02
CA HIS A 117 23.79 3.98 -0.31
C HIS A 117 23.57 4.01 1.21
N LEU A 118 22.37 3.65 1.71
CA LEU A 118 22.05 3.55 3.13
C LEU A 118 22.39 2.18 3.73
N GLY A 119 23.02 1.29 2.96
CA GLY A 119 23.35 -0.07 3.41
C GLY A 119 22.12 -0.99 3.54
N ILE A 120 21.02 -0.67 2.88
CA ILE A 120 19.81 -1.49 2.88
C ILE A 120 20.07 -2.79 2.10
N ALA A 121 19.62 -3.91 2.65
CA ALA A 121 19.71 -5.21 1.98
C ALA A 121 18.97 -5.15 0.64
N GLN A 122 19.67 -5.51 -0.44
CA GLN A 122 19.10 -5.54 -1.77
C GLN A 122 18.23 -6.78 -1.93
N ALA A 123 16.96 -6.58 -2.29
CA ALA A 123 15.97 -7.61 -2.54
C ALA A 123 15.40 -7.47 -3.96
N GLN A 124 15.06 -8.59 -4.55
CA GLN A 124 14.46 -8.61 -5.89
C GLN A 124 13.07 -7.97 -5.90
N LEU A 125 12.79 -7.19 -6.93
CA LEU A 125 11.48 -6.63 -7.23
C LEU A 125 10.75 -7.54 -8.23
N MET A 126 9.42 -7.46 -8.24
CA MET A 126 8.58 -8.18 -9.18
C MET A 126 9.04 -7.95 -10.62
N THR A 127 9.12 -9.02 -11.40
CA THR A 127 9.27 -8.94 -12.86
C THR A 127 7.94 -8.57 -13.50
N ALA A 128 7.94 -8.25 -14.79
CA ALA A 128 6.69 -8.06 -15.54
C ALA A 128 5.79 -9.33 -15.53
N ALA A 129 6.39 -10.52 -15.46
CA ALA A 129 5.65 -11.77 -15.32
C ALA A 129 5.01 -11.89 -13.94
N ASP A 130 5.71 -11.50 -12.88
CA ASP A 130 5.18 -11.50 -11.50
C ASP A 130 4.02 -10.52 -11.36
N VAL A 131 4.10 -9.34 -11.98
CA VAL A 131 3.01 -8.36 -12.01
C VAL A 131 1.77 -8.97 -12.66
N ARG A 132 1.91 -9.61 -13.84
CA ARG A 132 0.79 -10.30 -14.49
C ARG A 132 0.25 -11.45 -13.65
N GLN A 133 1.12 -12.21 -12.97
CA GLN A 133 0.70 -13.28 -12.06
C GLN A 133 -0.11 -12.72 -10.89
N TRP A 134 0.33 -11.61 -10.29
CA TRP A 134 -0.36 -10.92 -9.20
C TRP A 134 -1.78 -10.55 -9.62
N VAL A 135 -1.92 -9.88 -10.77
CA VAL A 135 -3.20 -9.46 -11.34
C VAL A 135 -4.09 -10.66 -11.69
N ALA A 136 -3.55 -11.70 -12.33
CA ALA A 136 -4.30 -12.90 -12.70
C ALA A 136 -4.87 -13.66 -11.47
N ASN A 137 -4.30 -13.44 -10.29
CA ASN A 137 -4.80 -14.00 -9.03
C ASN A 137 -5.72 -13.03 -8.27
N GLY A 138 -6.30 -12.03 -8.94
CA GLY A 138 -7.29 -11.12 -8.35
C GLY A 138 -6.69 -10.06 -7.42
N GLN A 139 -5.39 -9.83 -7.54
CA GLN A 139 -4.72 -8.76 -6.81
C GLN A 139 -4.54 -7.52 -7.70
N GLU A 140 -4.35 -6.36 -7.10
CA GLU A 140 -4.24 -5.09 -7.80
C GLU A 140 -2.80 -4.57 -7.80
N ILE A 141 -2.40 -3.92 -8.90
CA ILE A 141 -1.16 -3.15 -8.99
C ILE A 141 -1.49 -1.67 -8.88
N GLY A 142 -0.74 -0.96 -8.03
CA GLY A 142 -0.69 0.49 -7.95
C GLY A 142 0.70 1.02 -8.34
N SER A 143 0.80 2.32 -8.54
CA SER A 143 2.07 2.98 -8.90
C SER A 143 2.81 3.51 -7.68
N HIS A 144 4.12 3.29 -7.64
CA HIS A 144 5.05 3.87 -6.67
C HIS A 144 6.12 4.72 -7.36
N THR A 145 5.68 5.54 -8.35
CA THR A 145 6.51 6.27 -9.31
C THR A 145 7.28 5.35 -10.27
N HIS A 146 7.97 5.93 -11.24
CA HIS A 146 8.79 5.16 -12.17
C HIS A 146 10.13 4.74 -11.56
N ARG A 147 10.76 5.61 -10.77
CA ARG A 147 12.13 5.43 -10.24
C ARG A 147 12.23 5.42 -8.72
N HIS A 148 11.11 5.28 -7.99
CA HIS A 148 11.02 5.51 -6.55
C HIS A 148 11.48 6.94 -6.17
N LEU A 149 11.06 7.92 -6.97
CA LEU A 149 11.50 9.31 -6.86
C LEU A 149 11.04 9.94 -5.54
N ASP A 150 11.98 10.52 -4.77
CA ASP A 150 11.62 11.45 -3.70
C ASP A 150 11.14 12.76 -4.34
N LEU A 151 9.82 12.98 -4.32
CA LEU A 151 9.19 14.12 -4.98
C LEU A 151 9.64 15.48 -4.40
N LEU A 152 10.16 15.51 -3.17
CA LEU A 152 10.69 16.73 -2.57
C LEU A 152 12.10 17.08 -3.10
N SER A 153 12.79 16.15 -3.73
CA SER A 153 14.14 16.32 -4.23
C SER A 153 14.23 16.65 -5.73
N ALA A 154 13.09 16.76 -6.41
CA ALA A 154 13.01 16.99 -7.86
C ALA A 154 12.13 18.20 -8.19
N ASP A 155 12.32 18.78 -9.36
CA ASP A 155 11.44 19.83 -9.86
C ASP A 155 10.09 19.27 -10.32
N ASP A 156 9.10 20.16 -10.48
CA ASP A 156 7.73 19.82 -10.81
C ASP A 156 7.59 19.09 -12.16
N THR A 157 8.45 19.40 -13.14
CA THR A 157 8.45 18.78 -14.47
C THR A 157 8.88 17.31 -14.35
N ILE A 158 9.96 17.07 -13.61
CA ILE A 158 10.46 15.71 -13.33
C ILE A 158 9.44 14.92 -12.55
N CYS A 159 8.83 15.52 -11.51
CA CYS A 159 7.79 14.86 -10.71
C CYS A 159 6.60 14.41 -11.58
N ARG A 160 6.06 15.30 -12.40
CA ARG A 160 4.94 15.00 -13.32
C ARG A 160 5.29 13.89 -14.30
N ALA A 161 6.46 13.97 -14.91
CA ALA A 161 6.93 12.96 -15.86
C ALA A 161 7.09 11.58 -15.21
N ASP A 162 7.69 11.51 -14.02
CA ASP A 162 7.92 10.26 -13.31
C ASP A 162 6.62 9.61 -12.81
N ILE A 163 5.67 10.41 -12.30
CA ILE A 163 4.33 9.96 -11.90
C ILE A 163 3.57 9.39 -13.11
N ALA A 164 3.52 10.13 -14.23
CA ALA A 164 2.81 9.72 -15.44
C ALA A 164 3.43 8.46 -16.07
N LEU A 165 4.77 8.42 -16.17
CA LEU A 165 5.49 7.26 -16.69
C LEU A 165 5.32 6.04 -15.80
N GLY A 166 5.27 6.24 -14.48
CA GLY A 166 4.96 5.19 -13.50
C GLY A 166 3.65 4.50 -13.79
N LYS A 167 2.58 5.28 -14.06
CA LYS A 167 1.25 4.79 -14.43
C LYS A 167 1.28 4.02 -15.74
N THR A 168 1.68 4.68 -16.84
CA THR A 168 1.58 4.12 -18.19
C THR A 168 2.43 2.87 -18.37
N SER A 169 3.62 2.81 -17.75
CA SER A 169 4.48 1.62 -17.79
C SER A 169 3.84 0.42 -17.08
N LEU A 170 3.20 0.64 -15.93
CA LEU A 170 2.51 -0.45 -15.22
C LEU A 170 1.24 -0.91 -15.95
N GLU A 171 0.48 0.01 -16.55
CA GLU A 171 -0.69 -0.31 -17.36
C GLU A 171 -0.31 -1.21 -18.56
N ALA A 172 0.79 -0.87 -19.24
CA ALA A 172 1.32 -1.69 -20.34
C ALA A 172 1.71 -3.11 -19.89
N VAL A 173 2.24 -3.27 -18.68
CA VAL A 173 2.64 -4.58 -18.13
C VAL A 173 1.44 -5.35 -17.59
N ALA A 174 0.54 -4.69 -16.86
CA ALA A 174 -0.61 -5.28 -16.19
C ALA A 174 -1.77 -5.60 -17.17
N GLY A 175 -1.84 -4.90 -18.31
CA GLY A 175 -2.92 -5.03 -19.28
C GLY A 175 -4.26 -4.45 -18.80
N GLN A 176 -4.23 -3.59 -17.78
CA GLN A 176 -5.40 -2.94 -17.19
C GLN A 176 -5.03 -1.57 -16.62
N SER A 177 -6.03 -0.76 -16.25
CA SER A 177 -5.80 0.54 -15.62
C SER A 177 -5.06 0.41 -14.27
N VAL A 178 -4.25 1.41 -13.95
CA VAL A 178 -3.52 1.56 -12.68
C VAL A 178 -4.01 2.84 -12.01
N ASP A 179 -5.00 2.71 -11.14
CA ASP A 179 -5.78 3.85 -10.62
C ASP A 179 -5.37 4.30 -9.21
N HIS A 180 -4.37 3.66 -8.62
CA HIS A 180 -3.94 3.91 -7.24
C HIS A 180 -2.44 4.20 -7.16
N PHE A 181 -2.10 5.22 -6.37
CA PHE A 181 -0.74 5.72 -6.22
C PHE A 181 -0.27 5.63 -4.76
N CYS A 182 1.03 5.51 -4.54
CA CYS A 182 1.65 5.67 -3.23
C CYS A 182 2.85 6.60 -3.33
N PHE A 183 2.91 7.60 -2.44
CA PHE A 183 4.04 8.52 -2.36
C PHE A 183 5.30 7.82 -1.81
N PRO A 184 6.42 7.76 -2.57
CA PRO A 184 7.68 7.25 -2.04
C PRO A 184 8.09 7.95 -0.75
N TYR A 185 8.53 7.17 0.24
CA TYR A 185 8.87 7.65 1.59
C TYR A 185 7.71 8.35 2.33
N GLY A 186 6.53 8.48 1.74
CA GLY A 186 5.44 9.33 2.22
C GLY A 186 5.76 10.82 2.20
N ARG A 187 6.78 11.23 1.44
CA ARG A 187 7.27 12.61 1.34
C ARG A 187 6.62 13.31 0.16
N TYR A 188 5.81 14.31 0.43
CA TYR A 188 5.11 15.07 -0.60
C TYR A 188 4.67 16.44 -0.06
N GLU A 189 4.32 17.35 -0.97
CA GLU A 189 3.66 18.64 -0.75
C GLU A 189 2.27 18.63 -1.40
N PRO A 190 1.37 19.56 -1.05
CA PRO A 190 0.04 19.65 -1.65
C PRO A 190 0.04 19.67 -3.18
N LYS A 191 1.04 20.29 -3.81
CA LYS A 191 1.19 20.32 -5.27
C LYS A 191 1.34 18.91 -5.88
N HIS A 192 2.01 17.99 -5.18
CA HIS A 192 2.21 16.62 -5.66
C HIS A 192 0.90 15.82 -5.63
N ALA A 193 0.01 16.08 -4.66
CA ALA A 193 -1.33 15.50 -4.64
C ALA A 193 -2.18 15.99 -5.84
N VAL A 194 -1.99 17.26 -6.26
CA VAL A 194 -2.59 17.78 -7.49
C VAL A 194 -2.05 17.04 -8.72
N MET A 195 -0.72 16.86 -8.82
CA MET A 195 -0.09 16.12 -9.93
C MET A 195 -0.60 14.68 -10.05
N VAL A 196 -0.80 14.01 -8.90
CA VAL A 196 -1.35 12.64 -8.86
C VAL A 196 -2.79 12.62 -9.40
N ARG A 197 -3.63 13.61 -9.03
CA ARG A 197 -4.98 13.74 -9.60
C ARG A 197 -4.96 14.00 -11.10
N GLU A 198 -4.11 14.92 -11.55
CA GLU A 198 -3.96 15.28 -12.96
C GLU A 198 -3.45 14.11 -13.81
N ALA A 199 -2.65 13.21 -13.22
CA ALA A 199 -2.23 11.96 -13.85
C ALA A 199 -3.35 10.89 -13.91
N GLY A 200 -4.55 11.18 -13.35
CA GLY A 200 -5.72 10.31 -13.42
C GLY A 200 -5.75 9.20 -12.38
N PHE A 201 -5.06 9.34 -11.25
CA PHE A 201 -5.20 8.41 -10.13
C PHE A 201 -6.43 8.73 -9.29
N SER A 202 -7.20 7.71 -8.95
CA SER A 202 -8.40 7.80 -8.11
C SER A 202 -8.09 7.95 -6.63
N THR A 203 -7.00 7.32 -6.17
CA THR A 203 -6.54 7.43 -4.77
C THR A 203 -5.02 7.50 -4.70
N SER A 204 -4.52 8.10 -3.61
CA SER A 204 -3.13 7.90 -3.21
C SER A 204 -2.97 7.73 -1.71
N THR A 205 -1.95 6.98 -1.33
CA THR A 205 -1.63 6.65 0.05
C THR A 205 -0.34 7.30 0.51
N THR A 206 -0.26 7.57 1.79
CA THR A 206 0.87 8.24 2.46
C THR A 206 1.44 7.36 3.58
N THR A 207 2.47 7.85 4.26
CA THR A 207 2.98 7.25 5.51
C THR A 207 2.35 7.86 6.76
N GLN A 208 1.43 8.82 6.61
CA GLN A 208 0.69 9.37 7.74
C GLN A 208 -0.06 8.26 8.48
N ARG A 209 0.13 8.18 9.77
CA ARG A 209 -0.45 7.12 10.60
C ARG A 209 -1.85 7.51 11.04
N SER A 210 -2.87 6.83 10.54
CA SER A 210 -4.26 6.92 10.99
C SER A 210 -5.09 5.83 10.28
N ARG A 211 -6.33 5.64 10.72
CA ARG A 211 -7.39 5.02 9.92
C ARG A 211 -8.04 6.10 9.05
N CYS A 212 -8.67 5.70 7.96
CA CYS A 212 -9.42 6.62 7.11
C CYS A 212 -10.78 6.93 7.74
N HIS A 213 -11.12 8.20 7.79
CA HIS A 213 -12.39 8.72 8.26
C HIS A 213 -13.23 9.21 7.08
N ALA A 214 -14.54 9.43 7.27
CA ALA A 214 -15.48 9.78 6.19
C ALA A 214 -15.13 11.03 5.36
N GLN A 215 -14.26 11.90 5.89
CA GLN A 215 -13.83 13.14 5.23
C GLN A 215 -12.35 13.11 4.82
N THR A 216 -11.72 11.94 4.86
CA THR A 216 -10.31 11.81 4.47
C THR A 216 -10.19 12.05 2.96
N ASP A 217 -9.24 12.89 2.53
CA ASP A 217 -8.96 13.12 1.13
C ASP A 217 -8.44 11.84 0.48
N LEU A 218 -9.08 11.41 -0.60
CA LEU A 218 -8.76 10.16 -1.29
C LEU A 218 -7.35 10.13 -1.88
N VAL A 219 -6.75 11.29 -2.17
CA VAL A 219 -5.37 11.34 -2.66
C VAL A 219 -4.35 11.70 -1.56
N GLN A 220 -4.74 11.53 -0.29
CA GLN A 220 -3.86 11.69 0.87
C GLN A 220 -4.26 10.69 1.98
N LEU A 221 -4.56 9.45 1.60
CA LEU A 221 -5.06 8.43 2.52
C LEU A 221 -3.97 8.03 3.53
N PRO A 222 -4.24 8.14 4.84
CA PRO A 222 -3.34 7.66 5.87
C PRO A 222 -3.37 6.13 5.93
N ARG A 223 -2.31 5.55 6.49
CA ARG A 223 -2.20 4.09 6.62
C ARG A 223 -1.82 3.64 8.02
N VAL A 224 -2.03 2.36 8.25
CA VAL A 224 -1.72 1.64 9.48
C VAL A 224 -0.47 0.78 9.22
N PRO A 225 0.72 1.18 9.70
CA PRO A 225 1.93 0.40 9.44
C PRO A 225 1.92 -0.92 10.21
N VAL A 226 2.21 -2.01 9.50
CA VAL A 226 2.43 -3.34 10.09
C VAL A 226 3.90 -3.66 9.96
N LEU A 227 4.57 -3.73 11.11
CA LEU A 227 6.01 -3.90 11.21
C LEU A 227 6.34 -5.28 11.78
N ARG A 228 7.60 -5.68 11.67
CA ARG A 228 8.15 -6.92 12.23
C ARG A 228 7.75 -7.18 13.69
N SER A 229 7.70 -6.14 14.50
CA SER A 229 7.35 -6.21 15.93
C SER A 229 5.84 -6.20 16.21
N THR A 230 4.99 -6.16 15.17
CA THR A 230 3.53 -6.09 15.35
C THR A 230 3.00 -7.47 15.75
N THR A 231 2.77 -7.67 17.06
CA THR A 231 2.10 -8.86 17.60
C THR A 231 0.60 -8.83 17.32
N LEU A 232 -0.11 -9.96 17.43
CA LEU A 232 -1.55 -10.00 17.20
C LEU A 232 -2.36 -9.06 18.12
N PRO A 233 -2.07 -8.92 19.42
CA PRO A 233 -2.76 -7.92 20.25
C PRO A 233 -2.54 -6.49 19.76
N VAL A 234 -1.30 -6.14 19.39
CA VAL A 234 -0.99 -4.80 18.83
C VAL A 234 -1.66 -4.63 17.47
N PHE A 235 -1.69 -5.66 16.63
CA PHE A 235 -2.40 -5.64 15.36
C PHE A 235 -3.89 -5.36 15.54
N TRP A 236 -4.54 -6.02 16.51
CA TRP A 236 -5.93 -5.74 16.86
C TRP A 236 -6.14 -4.28 17.30
N LEU A 237 -5.28 -3.76 18.19
CA LEU A 237 -5.36 -2.36 18.61
C LEU A 237 -5.29 -1.40 17.42
N LYS A 238 -4.41 -1.67 16.47
CA LYS A 238 -4.20 -0.85 15.28
C LYS A 238 -5.44 -0.80 14.36
N ILE A 239 -6.09 -1.93 14.13
CA ILE A 239 -7.23 -2.01 13.20
C ILE A 239 -8.58 -1.66 13.85
N ALA A 240 -8.76 -1.96 15.14
CA ALA A 240 -10.05 -1.90 15.82
C ALA A 240 -10.26 -0.63 16.64
N THR A 241 -9.20 0.08 17.01
CA THR A 241 -9.25 1.22 17.94
C THR A 241 -8.60 2.48 17.35
N ALA A 242 -8.70 3.60 18.07
CA ALA A 242 -8.03 4.86 17.71
C ALA A 242 -6.51 4.85 18.02
N TYR A 243 -5.88 3.69 18.14
CA TYR A 243 -4.46 3.56 18.49
C TYR A 243 -3.53 4.29 17.50
N GLU A 244 -3.77 4.14 16.19
CA GLU A 244 -3.00 4.83 15.16
C GLU A 244 -3.44 6.29 14.98
N ASP A 245 -4.72 6.60 15.16
CA ASP A 245 -5.26 7.95 14.98
C ASP A 245 -4.64 8.96 15.97
N ARG A 246 -4.21 8.47 17.13
CA ARG A 246 -3.51 9.28 18.18
C ARG A 246 -2.02 9.47 17.89
N ARG A 247 -1.49 8.83 16.85
CA ARG A 247 -0.06 8.82 16.49
C ARG A 247 0.19 9.55 15.16
N LYS A 248 -0.73 10.45 14.78
CA LYS A 248 -0.55 11.35 13.64
C LYS A 248 0.73 12.14 13.84
N LYS A 249 1.74 11.86 13.05
CA LYS A 249 2.94 12.69 12.89
C LYS A 249 3.17 12.88 11.41
#